data_3eae6edcb21c7fc209bb08e510832a03
#
_entry.id   3eae6edcb21c7fc209bb08e510832a03
#
_cell.length_a   1.000
_cell.length_b   1.000
_cell.length_c   1.000
_cell.angle_alpha   90.00
_cell.angle_beta   90.00
_cell.angle_gamma   90.00
#
_symmetry.space_group_name_H-M   'P 1'
#
loop_
_entity.id
_entity.type
_entity.pdbx_description
1 polymer ?
#
loop_
_entity_poly.entity_id
_entity_poly.type
_entity_poly.pdbx_seq_one_letter_code
_entity_poly.pdbx_strand_id
1 'polypeptide(L)'
;MKRFLYLIILSSCMITGCICMLASCKNGNSYNNGKKDLDPNKPTVTVTIEPFRYFVEQIAGDDVNVNVMVPAGSSPETYEPTPQQMVDLSQSGFYFKVGQIGFEKTWMKKLQQNAPDMKVIDTSAGIRMLKTQSGNIDPHTWMSIKSADIITSNIAEALMDKYPE
;
A
#
# COMPACT_ATOMS: atom_id res chain seq x y z
N MET A 1 30.89 32.05 53.81
CA MET A 1 31.00 32.20 52.36
C MET A 1 31.14 30.87 51.59
N LYS A 2 32.02 29.93 51.98
CA LYS A 2 32.20 28.64 51.25
C LYS A 2 30.97 27.76 51.17
N ARG A 3 30.13 27.70 52.23
CA ARG A 3 28.90 26.90 52.24
C ARG A 3 27.79 27.43 51.28
N PHE A 4 27.75 28.75 51.10
CA PHE A 4 26.80 29.39 50.17
C PHE A 4 27.14 29.15 48.72
N LEU A 5 28.42 29.11 48.41
CA LEU A 5 28.91 28.80 47.07
C LEU A 5 28.63 27.34 46.66
N TYR A 6 28.73 26.40 47.63
CA TYR A 6 28.41 24.98 47.40
C TYR A 6 26.94 24.76 47.08
N LEU A 7 26.03 25.48 47.74
CA LEU A 7 24.60 25.40 47.50
C LEU A 7 24.19 25.93 46.13
N ILE A 8 24.87 26.97 45.63
CA ILE A 8 24.63 27.52 44.28
C ILE A 8 25.12 26.57 43.20
N ILE A 9 26.25 25.90 43.40
CA ILE A 9 26.82 24.94 42.45
C ILE A 9 25.91 23.67 42.40
N LEU A 10 25.44 23.16 43.51
CA LEU A 10 24.52 22.00 43.55
C LEU A 10 23.16 22.32 42.92
N SER A 11 22.63 23.53 43.11
CA SER A 11 21.38 23.97 42.46
C SER A 11 21.52 24.11 40.97
N SER A 12 22.66 24.62 40.47
CA SER A 12 22.96 24.76 39.03
C SER A 12 23.08 23.40 38.33
N CYS A 13 23.70 22.39 38.96
CA CYS A 13 23.81 21.03 38.41
C CYS A 13 22.46 20.32 38.31
N MET A 14 21.53 20.56 39.24
CA MET A 14 20.18 19.96 39.19
C MET A 14 19.33 20.53 38.06
N ILE A 15 19.47 21.82 37.74
CA ILE A 15 18.73 22.48 36.66
C ILE A 15 19.26 22.06 35.28
N THR A 16 20.56 21.85 35.12
CA THR A 16 21.16 21.42 33.87
C THR A 16 20.85 19.95 33.55
N GLY A 17 20.73 19.08 34.57
CA GLY A 17 20.34 17.68 34.41
C GLY A 17 18.88 17.48 33.96
N CYS A 18 17.98 18.39 34.31
CA CYS A 18 16.56 18.29 33.96
C CYS A 18 16.27 18.71 32.50
N ILE A 19 17.10 19.57 31.91
CA ILE A 19 16.92 20.07 30.54
C ILE A 19 17.35 19.00 29.50
N CYS A 20 18.27 18.11 29.84
CA CYS A 20 18.69 17.02 28.92
C CYS A 20 17.69 15.86 28.80
N MET A 21 16.70 15.75 29.70
CA MET A 21 15.67 14.69 29.64
C MET A 21 14.48 15.02 28.73
N LEU A 22 14.35 16.24 28.21
CA LEU A 22 13.26 16.64 27.32
C LEU A 22 13.58 16.52 25.83
N ALA A 23 14.82 16.14 25.46
CA ALA A 23 15.22 16.00 24.07
C ALA A 23 15.15 14.56 23.51
N SER A 24 14.66 13.58 24.28
CA SER A 24 14.67 12.15 23.92
C SER A 24 13.31 11.55 23.64
N CYS A 25 12.37 12.29 23.08
CA CYS A 25 11.11 11.71 22.58
C CYS A 25 10.79 12.23 21.17
N LYS A 26 11.66 11.95 20.20
CA LYS A 26 11.34 12.11 18.78
C LYS A 26 11.80 10.89 18.00
N ASN A 27 11.37 9.72 18.45
CA ASN A 27 11.26 8.52 17.64
C ASN A 27 9.94 7.83 17.99
N GLY A 28 8.84 8.55 17.82
CA GLY A 28 7.56 7.93 17.62
C GLY A 28 7.61 7.28 16.26
N ASN A 29 7.94 5.98 16.19
CA ASN A 29 7.43 5.14 15.14
C ASN A 29 5.90 5.23 15.26
N SER A 30 5.34 6.25 14.65
CA SER A 30 3.95 6.23 14.26
C SER A 30 3.84 5.01 13.35
N TYR A 31 3.16 3.98 13.82
CA TYR A 31 2.58 2.97 12.94
C TYR A 31 1.55 3.71 12.08
N ASN A 32 2.05 4.47 11.13
CA ASN A 32 1.26 4.95 10.02
C ASN A 32 0.87 3.69 9.24
N ASN A 33 -0.38 3.31 9.43
CA ASN A 33 -1.10 2.31 8.68
C ASN A 33 -0.83 2.52 7.18
N GLY A 34 0.28 1.94 6.66
CA GLY A 34 0.56 1.67 5.25
C GLY A 34 0.38 2.78 4.21
N LYS A 35 0.10 4.02 4.58
CA LYS A 35 0.02 5.12 3.63
C LYS A 35 1.42 5.72 3.46
N LYS A 36 2.22 5.17 2.54
CA LYS A 36 3.38 5.86 1.99
C LYS A 36 2.84 7.12 1.31
N ASP A 37 3.31 8.30 1.69
CA ASP A 37 2.94 9.53 0.99
C ASP A 37 3.31 9.35 -0.48
N LEU A 38 2.32 9.51 -1.37
CA LEU A 38 2.51 9.35 -2.80
C LEU A 38 3.38 10.50 -3.31
N ASP A 39 4.44 10.19 -4.06
CA ASP A 39 5.28 11.19 -4.72
C ASP A 39 4.50 11.76 -5.92
N PRO A 40 4.19 13.06 -5.94
CA PRO A 40 3.40 13.66 -7.03
C PRO A 40 4.11 13.61 -8.39
N ASN A 41 5.41 13.34 -8.43
CA ASN A 41 6.20 13.25 -9.66
C ASN A 41 6.22 11.85 -10.26
N LYS A 42 5.67 10.85 -9.55
CA LYS A 42 5.66 9.45 -10.01
C LYS A 42 4.26 9.03 -10.46
N PRO A 43 4.17 8.21 -11.53
CA PRO A 43 2.89 7.63 -11.90
C PRO A 43 2.32 6.80 -10.76
N THR A 44 1.00 6.83 -10.60
CA THR A 44 0.30 6.05 -9.58
C THR A 44 -0.41 4.87 -10.23
N VAL A 45 -0.29 3.72 -9.61
CA VAL A 45 -1.04 2.51 -9.93
C VAL A 45 -1.81 2.04 -8.69
N THR A 46 -2.95 1.42 -8.90
CA THR A 46 -3.76 0.87 -7.81
C THR A 46 -3.83 -0.64 -7.92
N VAL A 47 -3.73 -1.31 -6.78
CA VAL A 47 -3.92 -2.76 -6.64
C VAL A 47 -5.08 -3.03 -5.69
N THR A 48 -5.69 -4.23 -5.79
CA THR A 48 -6.82 -4.54 -4.91
C THR A 48 -6.39 -4.87 -3.49
N ILE A 49 -5.34 -5.69 -3.31
CA ILE A 49 -4.88 -6.19 -1.99
C ILE A 49 -3.36 -6.09 -1.85
N GLU A 50 -2.86 -6.07 -0.61
CA GLU A 50 -1.44 -5.90 -0.28
C GLU A 50 -0.45 -6.87 -0.98
N PRO A 51 -0.74 -8.17 -1.19
CA PRO A 51 0.17 -9.04 -1.94
C PRO A 51 0.51 -8.51 -3.33
N PHE A 52 -0.41 -7.78 -3.99
CA PHE A 52 -0.19 -7.23 -5.33
C PHE A 52 0.67 -5.96 -5.32
N ARG A 53 0.70 -5.21 -4.20
CA ARG A 53 1.70 -4.16 -3.98
C ARG A 53 3.10 -4.73 -4.10
N TYR A 54 3.37 -5.85 -3.44
CA TYR A 54 4.67 -6.50 -3.50
C TYR A 54 5.09 -6.84 -4.93
N PHE A 55 4.18 -7.41 -5.74
CA PHE A 55 4.50 -7.71 -7.14
C PHE A 55 4.86 -6.46 -7.94
N VAL A 56 4.08 -5.39 -7.81
CA VAL A 56 4.36 -4.12 -8.51
C VAL A 56 5.69 -3.53 -8.07
N GLU A 57 5.96 -3.48 -6.76
CA GLU A 57 7.22 -2.93 -6.20
C GLU A 57 8.45 -3.77 -6.60
N GLN A 58 8.31 -5.09 -6.78
CA GLN A 58 9.42 -5.93 -7.27
C GLN A 58 9.70 -5.70 -8.76
N ILE A 59 8.72 -5.28 -9.54
CA ILE A 59 8.86 -5.02 -10.99
C ILE A 59 9.35 -3.61 -11.25
N ALA A 60 8.70 -2.62 -10.62
CA ALA A 60 8.91 -1.20 -10.91
C ALA A 60 9.75 -0.46 -9.84
N GLY A 61 10.18 -1.16 -8.78
CA GLY A 61 10.92 -0.53 -7.70
C GLY A 61 10.21 0.69 -7.12
N ASP A 62 10.93 1.78 -7.06
CA ASP A 62 10.42 3.08 -6.60
C ASP A 62 9.90 3.99 -7.71
N ASP A 63 9.83 3.52 -8.97
CA ASP A 63 9.46 4.37 -10.12
C ASP A 63 7.96 4.66 -10.19
N VAL A 64 7.15 3.90 -9.47
CA VAL A 64 5.70 4.11 -9.37
C VAL A 64 5.23 4.22 -7.91
N ASN A 65 4.16 4.98 -7.72
CA ASN A 65 3.40 4.95 -6.48
C ASN A 65 2.41 3.78 -6.53
N VAL A 66 2.29 3.03 -5.44
CA VAL A 66 1.32 1.94 -5.35
C VAL A 66 0.26 2.24 -4.29
N ASN A 67 -0.98 2.37 -4.73
CA ASN A 67 -2.16 2.51 -3.89
C ASN A 67 -2.86 1.16 -3.70
N VAL A 68 -3.36 0.86 -2.50
CA VAL A 68 -4.07 -0.39 -2.18
C VAL A 68 -5.49 -0.10 -1.76
N MET A 69 -6.45 -0.73 -2.43
CA MET A 69 -7.87 -0.49 -2.15
C MET A 69 -8.35 -1.18 -0.88
N VAL A 70 -7.96 -2.42 -0.66
CA VAL A 70 -8.34 -3.19 0.54
C VAL A 70 -7.15 -3.27 1.49
N PRO A 71 -7.13 -2.49 2.60
CA PRO A 71 -6.01 -2.46 3.51
C PRO A 71 -5.76 -3.81 4.18
N ALA A 72 -4.52 -4.03 4.64
CA ALA A 72 -4.17 -5.20 5.44
C ALA A 72 -5.09 -5.33 6.66
N GLY A 73 -5.53 -6.55 6.93
CA GLY A 73 -6.46 -6.86 8.02
C GLY A 73 -7.95 -6.65 7.70
N SER A 74 -8.27 -6.07 6.54
CA SER A 74 -9.66 -5.97 6.06
C SER A 74 -10.03 -7.17 5.20
N SER A 75 -11.34 -7.54 5.23
CA SER A 75 -11.85 -8.61 4.39
C SER A 75 -12.16 -8.11 2.98
N PRO A 76 -11.55 -8.65 1.92
CA PRO A 76 -11.86 -8.26 0.55
C PRO A 76 -13.26 -8.67 0.09
N GLU A 77 -13.98 -9.45 0.88
CA GLU A 77 -15.37 -9.85 0.56
C GLU A 77 -16.40 -8.79 1.00
N THR A 78 -16.07 -8.00 2.03
CA THR A 78 -17.02 -7.08 2.66
C THR A 78 -16.51 -5.63 2.75
N TYR A 79 -15.31 -5.35 2.24
CA TYR A 79 -14.71 -4.02 2.31
C TYR A 79 -15.43 -3.03 1.40
N GLU A 80 -15.63 -1.82 1.91
CA GLU A 80 -16.17 -0.68 1.16
C GLU A 80 -15.11 0.43 1.07
N PRO A 81 -14.83 0.97 -0.15
CA PRO A 81 -13.86 2.04 -0.31
C PRO A 81 -14.29 3.33 0.40
N THR A 82 -13.34 3.97 1.05
CA THR A 82 -13.57 5.31 1.64
C THR A 82 -13.60 6.39 0.55
N PRO A 83 -14.22 7.56 0.81
CA PRO A 83 -14.17 8.70 -0.12
C PRO A 83 -12.74 9.10 -0.49
N GLN A 84 -11.81 9.07 0.46
CA GLN A 84 -10.41 9.40 0.19
C GLN A 84 -9.75 8.40 -0.77
N GLN A 85 -10.02 7.11 -0.62
CA GLN A 85 -9.52 6.10 -1.55
C GLN A 85 -10.07 6.29 -2.97
N MET A 86 -11.31 6.76 -3.10
CA MET A 86 -11.88 7.09 -4.42
C MET A 86 -11.16 8.29 -5.06
N VAL A 87 -10.76 9.29 -4.27
CA VAL A 87 -9.93 10.41 -4.74
C VAL A 87 -8.53 9.91 -5.15
N ASP A 88 -7.87 9.13 -4.30
CA ASP A 88 -6.54 8.57 -4.58
C ASP A 88 -6.57 7.69 -5.85
N LEU A 89 -7.62 6.90 -6.05
CA LEU A 89 -7.85 6.07 -7.24
C LEU A 89 -7.95 6.89 -8.52
N SER A 90 -8.60 8.06 -8.48
CA SER A 90 -8.81 8.89 -9.67
C SER A 90 -7.50 9.37 -10.33
N GLN A 91 -6.40 9.30 -9.60
CA GLN A 91 -5.05 9.64 -10.08
C GLN A 91 -4.29 8.44 -10.67
N SER A 92 -4.89 7.24 -10.63
CA SER A 92 -4.22 6.01 -11.04
C SER A 92 -4.28 5.81 -12.55
N GLY A 93 -3.12 5.51 -13.15
CA GLY A 93 -3.03 5.12 -14.56
C GLY A 93 -3.44 3.68 -14.82
N PHE A 94 -3.28 2.81 -13.80
CA PHE A 94 -3.65 1.40 -13.84
C PHE A 94 -4.35 0.94 -12.58
N TYR A 95 -5.23 -0.04 -12.75
CA TYR A 95 -5.76 -0.87 -11.70
C TYR A 95 -5.42 -2.34 -11.98
N PHE A 96 -4.60 -2.94 -11.14
CA PHE A 96 -4.26 -4.37 -11.22
C PHE A 96 -5.21 -5.15 -10.31
N LYS A 97 -6.17 -5.84 -10.92
CA LYS A 97 -7.14 -6.65 -10.17
C LYS A 97 -6.65 -8.09 -9.99
N VAL A 98 -7.03 -8.70 -8.87
CA VAL A 98 -6.80 -10.12 -8.57
C VAL A 98 -7.58 -11.02 -9.53
N GLY A 99 -8.82 -10.62 -9.88
CA GLY A 99 -9.66 -11.27 -10.85
C GLY A 99 -10.98 -11.84 -10.30
N GLN A 100 -11.01 -12.50 -9.16
CA GLN A 100 -12.17 -13.27 -8.70
C GLN A 100 -12.66 -12.97 -7.29
N ILE A 101 -12.11 -11.93 -6.61
CA ILE A 101 -12.53 -11.60 -5.24
C ILE A 101 -13.80 -10.74 -5.19
N GLY A 102 -14.51 -10.81 -4.07
CA GLY A 102 -15.83 -10.19 -3.88
C GLY A 102 -15.79 -8.67 -4.03
N PHE A 103 -14.76 -8.01 -3.51
CA PHE A 103 -14.54 -6.57 -3.67
C PHE A 103 -14.63 -6.13 -5.15
N GLU A 104 -13.89 -6.80 -6.02
CA GLU A 104 -13.85 -6.44 -7.45
C GLU A 104 -15.19 -6.67 -8.14
N LYS A 105 -15.86 -7.79 -7.82
CA LYS A 105 -17.20 -8.09 -8.35
C LYS A 105 -18.21 -7.00 -7.98
N THR A 106 -18.10 -6.45 -6.79
CA THR A 106 -19.05 -5.45 -6.27
C THR A 106 -18.70 -4.04 -6.75
N TRP A 107 -17.42 -3.67 -6.71
CA TRP A 107 -16.99 -2.27 -6.83
C TRP A 107 -16.40 -1.89 -8.18
N MET A 108 -15.87 -2.82 -8.99
CA MET A 108 -15.09 -2.50 -10.19
C MET A 108 -15.80 -1.53 -11.14
N LYS A 109 -17.10 -1.72 -11.39
CA LYS A 109 -17.87 -0.80 -12.23
C LYS A 109 -17.85 0.62 -11.70
N LYS A 110 -18.02 0.80 -10.39
CA LYS A 110 -18.03 2.12 -9.74
C LYS A 110 -16.63 2.74 -9.70
N LEU A 111 -15.59 1.91 -9.49
CA LEU A 111 -14.19 2.35 -9.53
C LEU A 111 -13.82 2.89 -10.91
N GLN A 112 -14.20 2.19 -11.99
CA GLN A 112 -13.96 2.65 -13.36
C GLN A 112 -14.75 3.91 -13.71
N GLN A 113 -15.98 4.06 -13.20
CA GLN A 113 -16.75 5.29 -13.39
C GLN A 113 -16.10 6.50 -12.70
N ASN A 114 -15.45 6.26 -11.56
CA ASN A 114 -14.72 7.31 -10.82
C ASN A 114 -13.37 7.66 -11.47
N ALA A 115 -12.76 6.75 -12.19
CA ALA A 115 -11.46 6.91 -12.87
C ALA A 115 -11.58 6.39 -14.33
N PRO A 116 -12.23 7.12 -15.23
CA PRO A 116 -12.54 6.63 -16.58
C PRO A 116 -11.30 6.40 -17.44
N ASP A 117 -10.21 7.12 -17.21
CA ASP A 117 -8.95 6.99 -17.95
C ASP A 117 -8.03 5.89 -17.40
N MET A 118 -8.39 5.30 -16.28
CA MET A 118 -7.64 4.22 -15.64
C MET A 118 -7.82 2.90 -16.39
N LYS A 119 -6.72 2.30 -16.85
CA LYS A 119 -6.74 0.97 -17.46
C LYS A 119 -6.86 -0.10 -16.38
N VAL A 120 -7.83 -1.01 -16.53
CA VAL A 120 -7.99 -2.16 -15.62
C VAL A 120 -7.35 -3.38 -16.25
N ILE A 121 -6.38 -3.96 -15.54
CA ILE A 121 -5.64 -5.15 -15.96
C ILE A 121 -6.07 -6.33 -15.07
N ASP A 122 -6.56 -7.39 -15.69
CA ASP A 122 -6.82 -8.65 -15.01
C ASP A 122 -5.52 -9.45 -14.90
N THR A 123 -4.89 -9.40 -13.74
CA THR A 123 -3.61 -10.08 -13.53
C THR A 123 -3.75 -11.61 -13.53
N SER A 124 -4.97 -12.12 -13.40
CA SER A 124 -5.26 -13.56 -13.47
C SER A 124 -5.45 -14.10 -14.89
N ALA A 125 -5.36 -13.23 -15.90
CA ALA A 125 -5.47 -13.65 -17.29
C ALA A 125 -4.43 -14.74 -17.63
N GLY A 126 -4.87 -15.85 -18.21
CA GLY A 126 -4.02 -17.02 -18.50
C GLY A 126 -3.84 -18.01 -17.34
N ILE A 127 -4.31 -17.70 -16.13
CA ILE A 127 -4.23 -18.62 -15.00
C ILE A 127 -5.37 -19.65 -15.08
N ARG A 128 -5.01 -20.94 -14.95
CA ARG A 128 -6.01 -22.00 -14.77
C ARG A 128 -6.57 -21.94 -13.35
N MET A 129 -7.80 -21.43 -13.23
CA MET A 129 -8.48 -21.32 -11.94
C MET A 129 -8.77 -22.67 -11.32
N LEU A 130 -8.51 -22.80 -10.03
CA LEU A 130 -8.91 -23.92 -9.22
C LEU A 130 -10.35 -23.74 -8.74
N LYS A 131 -11.01 -24.85 -8.45
CA LYS A 131 -12.35 -24.85 -7.84
C LYS A 131 -12.27 -25.43 -6.43
N THR A 132 -13.02 -24.85 -5.52
CA THR A 132 -13.24 -25.39 -4.18
C THR A 132 -14.08 -26.65 -4.24
N GLN A 133 -14.18 -27.38 -3.15
CA GLN A 133 -15.05 -28.57 -3.05
C GLN A 133 -16.53 -28.24 -3.32
N SER A 134 -16.97 -27.01 -3.04
CA SER A 134 -18.33 -26.52 -3.34
C SER A 134 -18.53 -26.08 -4.79
N GLY A 135 -17.51 -26.20 -5.66
CA GLY A 135 -17.56 -25.83 -7.07
C GLY A 135 -17.30 -24.35 -7.37
N ASN A 136 -17.11 -23.51 -6.35
CA ASN A 136 -16.76 -22.10 -6.53
C ASN A 136 -15.30 -21.94 -6.99
N ILE A 137 -15.03 -20.86 -7.72
CA ILE A 137 -13.65 -20.51 -8.09
C ILE A 137 -12.87 -20.11 -6.83
N ASP A 138 -11.67 -20.66 -6.66
CA ASP A 138 -10.72 -20.25 -5.64
C ASP A 138 -9.96 -19.00 -6.13
N PRO A 139 -10.13 -17.83 -5.49
CA PRO A 139 -9.52 -16.61 -5.94
C PRO A 139 -8.03 -16.46 -5.55
N HIS A 140 -7.48 -17.36 -4.71
CA HIS A 140 -6.14 -17.22 -4.11
C HIS A 140 -5.01 -17.59 -5.09
N THR A 141 -5.07 -17.05 -6.30
CA THR A 141 -4.12 -17.35 -7.38
C THR A 141 -2.68 -17.02 -7.03
N TRP A 142 -2.44 -15.95 -6.28
CA TRP A 142 -1.10 -15.48 -5.89
C TRP A 142 -0.37 -16.41 -4.91
N MET A 143 -1.04 -17.40 -4.36
CA MET A 143 -0.43 -18.40 -3.47
C MET A 143 0.35 -19.50 -4.22
N SER A 144 0.27 -19.55 -5.56
CA SER A 144 0.97 -20.52 -6.40
C SER A 144 2.12 -19.87 -7.15
N ILE A 145 3.32 -20.47 -7.13
CA ILE A 145 4.50 -19.99 -7.86
C ILE A 145 4.21 -19.84 -9.37
N LYS A 146 3.53 -20.84 -9.98
CA LYS A 146 3.18 -20.78 -11.40
C LYS A 146 2.23 -19.64 -11.73
N SER A 147 1.28 -19.36 -10.83
CA SER A 147 0.37 -18.25 -11.01
C SER A 147 1.04 -16.91 -10.73
N ALA A 148 1.95 -16.85 -9.76
CA ALA A 148 2.74 -15.65 -9.47
C ALA A 148 3.59 -15.22 -10.68
N ASP A 149 4.18 -16.17 -11.41
CA ASP A 149 4.91 -15.92 -12.66
C ASP A 149 4.00 -15.24 -13.72
N ILE A 150 2.80 -15.77 -13.93
CA ILE A 150 1.81 -15.19 -14.86
C ILE A 150 1.36 -13.80 -14.39
N ILE A 151 1.06 -13.64 -13.10
CA ILE A 151 0.69 -12.34 -12.51
C ILE A 151 1.78 -11.31 -12.75
N THR A 152 3.04 -11.67 -12.47
CA THR A 152 4.20 -10.81 -12.65
C THR A 152 4.36 -10.40 -14.12
N SER A 153 4.20 -11.35 -15.05
CA SER A 153 4.25 -11.07 -16.48
C SER A 153 3.16 -10.11 -16.93
N ASN A 154 1.91 -10.33 -16.51
CA ASN A 154 0.78 -9.46 -16.86
C ASN A 154 0.96 -8.03 -16.32
N ILE A 155 1.52 -7.87 -15.12
CA ILE A 155 1.83 -6.55 -14.54
C ILE A 155 2.97 -5.89 -15.32
N ALA A 156 4.07 -6.61 -15.57
CA ALA A 156 5.25 -6.10 -16.25
C ALA A 156 4.91 -5.64 -17.68
N GLU A 157 4.17 -6.45 -18.44
CA GLU A 157 3.74 -6.08 -19.79
C GLU A 157 2.91 -4.79 -19.81
N ALA A 158 1.97 -4.64 -18.87
CA ALA A 158 1.15 -3.44 -18.78
C ALA A 158 1.97 -2.19 -18.42
N LEU A 159 2.94 -2.32 -17.49
CA LEU A 159 3.81 -1.21 -17.10
C LEU A 159 4.74 -0.81 -18.22
N MET A 160 5.39 -1.76 -18.90
CA MET A 160 6.27 -1.49 -20.05
C MET A 160 5.55 -0.86 -21.24
N ASP A 161 4.28 -1.25 -21.50
CA ASP A 161 3.47 -0.64 -22.57
C ASP A 161 3.21 0.85 -22.35
N LYS A 162 3.00 1.26 -21.09
CA LYS A 162 2.63 2.65 -20.76
C LYS A 162 3.82 3.49 -20.31
N TYR A 163 4.82 2.88 -19.68
CA TYR A 163 5.99 3.54 -19.09
C TYR A 163 7.28 2.88 -19.61
N PRO A 164 7.56 2.97 -20.95
CA PRO A 164 8.76 2.40 -21.52
C PRO A 164 9.96 3.27 -21.14
N GLU A 165 10.87 2.76 -20.31
CA GLU A 165 12.20 3.33 -20.08
C GLU A 165 13.31 2.33 -20.38
#